data_420ea61f5f26d2837aecd730d9ec70d1
#
_entry.id   420ea61f5f26d2837aecd730d9ec70d1
#
_cell.length_a   1.000
_cell.length_b   1.000
_cell.length_c   1.000
_cell.angle_alpha   90.00
_cell.angle_beta   90.00
_cell.angle_gamma   90.00
#
_symmetry.space_group_name_H-M   'P 1'
#
loop_
_entity.id
_entity.type
_entity.pdbx_description
1 polymer ?
#
loop_
_entity_poly.entity_id
_entity_poly.type
_entity_poly.pdbx_seq_one_letter_code
_entity_poly.pdbx_strand_id
1 'polypeptide(L)'
;MTKRSFSDAIIMVLAAMISVAVISQARAATKTPVLPPGLMGVVTGPDGKPLVGVNVAARESHQLFITSVFTDEKGEYVFPHLSAGDYKVWAQAKTYSTDRGTITLDGTHTGARDFSLAKLDNFEAQLDGSDWFESLPEDTTNHRRMKQILFVACTGCHGVDVILNNKFDEQGWTAIVHAMTSATYTGWTGIADKTPQQMGWEGQIIAHHEIELAKYLAEMRGPAQSPMVLKPRPGPTGEAGRAVITQYNLPGPEQENVMSWWSGGDWEYGPTTGMHGTVGVHDVLAAPDGTAWLYQSRTTFETNRTLASLNPDTGEMTNYRLNTPNGRIMFFEQVGPGMANYAKYMWMHTGQDIVRQDLENRTFTRFPKPAVMGNMPNSSDGDDQGRVWTNGSFGAVFFDPYAPMDPNVQYPGWHLFQQFTPGDGTTYGVTSDAEDNGWWSESYTDHVGYHNIKTGETKEFLIRDPGFEARKALATREDLTFYDSIGAETWARNSAEPLPFSEMPRRLCADKYGDTVWVPNWAASSLTEINIHTFKIRYHELPYKQHPYKTTVDAHHNVYTDTQVGDGVYKWSMANKTWTYFQLPTHGCSSRHMSYDTVKEEIWVPCDQANTVDRIQTRSIEDIRSLEAAAVK
;
A
#
# COMPACT_ATOMS: atom_id res chain seq x y z
N MET A 1 68.77 2.52 24.73
CA MET A 1 67.97 3.16 25.80
C MET A 1 67.87 4.64 25.47
N THR A 2 66.83 5.04 24.76
CA THR A 2 66.59 6.46 24.41
C THR A 2 65.28 6.87 25.03
N LYS A 3 65.37 7.86 25.95
CA LYS A 3 64.24 8.53 26.58
C LYS A 3 63.37 9.21 25.50
N ARG A 4 62.21 8.70 25.21
CA ARG A 4 61.15 9.48 24.53
C ARG A 4 60.46 10.35 25.58
N SER A 5 60.38 11.64 25.32
CA SER A 5 59.93 12.64 26.26
C SER A 5 58.40 12.63 26.43
N PHE A 6 57.99 12.88 27.63
CA PHE A 6 56.59 13.02 28.06
C PHE A 6 55.84 14.18 27.36
N SER A 7 56.54 15.00 26.60
CA SER A 7 55.98 16.14 25.88
C SER A 7 55.14 15.79 24.65
N ASP A 8 55.46 14.69 23.95
CA ASP A 8 54.79 14.37 22.71
C ASP A 8 53.38 13.79 22.92
N ALA A 9 53.16 13.16 24.07
CA ALA A 9 51.85 12.62 24.44
C ALA A 9 50.85 13.74 24.83
N ILE A 10 51.33 14.83 25.43
CA ILE A 10 50.49 15.97 25.82
C ILE A 10 50.06 16.80 24.59
N ILE A 11 50.94 16.91 23.59
CA ILE A 11 50.63 17.65 22.36
C ILE A 11 49.60 16.90 21.51
N MET A 12 49.65 15.57 21.46
CA MET A 12 48.63 14.79 20.74
C MET A 12 47.26 14.84 21.42
N VAL A 13 47.19 14.85 22.74
CA VAL A 13 45.90 14.92 23.47
C VAL A 13 45.29 16.32 23.36
N LEU A 14 46.10 17.38 23.36
CA LEU A 14 45.61 18.76 23.15
C LEU A 14 45.16 18.97 21.69
N ALA A 15 45.83 18.39 20.69
CA ALA A 15 45.43 18.44 19.29
C ALA A 15 44.12 17.69 19.04
N ALA A 16 43.92 16.56 19.71
CA ALA A 16 42.66 15.79 19.63
C ALA A 16 41.48 16.51 20.31
N MET A 17 41.71 17.17 21.45
CA MET A 17 40.67 17.96 22.13
C MET A 17 40.32 19.25 21.37
N ILE A 18 41.27 19.88 20.70
CA ILE A 18 40.99 21.07 19.88
C ILE A 18 40.22 20.65 18.61
N SER A 19 40.52 19.50 18.03
CA SER A 19 39.75 18.96 16.86
C SER A 19 38.32 18.61 17.22
N VAL A 20 38.05 18.07 18.41
CA VAL A 20 36.68 17.76 18.88
C VAL A 20 35.92 19.04 19.24
N ALA A 21 36.60 20.08 19.79
CA ALA A 21 35.96 21.34 20.10
C ALA A 21 35.62 22.19 18.86
N VAL A 22 36.36 22.05 17.76
CA VAL A 22 36.07 22.75 16.49
C VAL A 22 34.98 22.09 15.70
N ILE A 23 34.76 20.76 15.86
CA ILE A 23 33.67 20.04 15.21
C ILE A 23 32.33 20.29 15.93
N SER A 24 32.31 20.65 17.20
CA SER A 24 31.07 20.93 17.95
C SER A 24 30.57 22.40 17.81
N GLN A 25 31.29 23.27 17.12
CA GLN A 25 30.83 24.65 16.88
C GLN A 25 30.34 24.95 15.46
N ALA A 26 30.29 23.97 14.59
CA ALA A 26 29.81 24.17 13.24
C ALA A 26 28.52 23.37 12.98
N ARG A 27 27.43 23.88 13.45
CA ARG A 27 26.10 23.88 12.79
C ARG A 27 25.07 24.44 13.75
N ALA A 28 25.10 25.72 13.99
CA ALA A 28 23.84 26.42 14.11
C ALA A 28 23.19 26.29 12.75
N ALA A 29 22.29 25.32 12.62
CA ALA A 29 21.44 25.23 11.46
C ALA A 29 20.75 26.59 11.34
N THR A 30 21.11 27.36 10.34
CA THR A 30 20.30 28.50 9.91
C THR A 30 18.92 27.90 9.65
N LYS A 31 17.96 28.15 10.56
CA LYS A 31 16.57 27.76 10.32
C LYS A 31 16.20 28.36 8.97
N THR A 32 15.96 27.52 7.99
CA THR A 32 15.41 27.95 6.71
C THR A 32 14.18 28.79 7.03
N PRO A 33 14.03 30.00 6.46
CA PRO A 33 12.84 30.80 6.70
C PRO A 33 11.60 29.97 6.39
N VAL A 34 10.67 29.89 7.34
CA VAL A 34 9.39 29.23 7.12
C VAL A 34 8.63 30.13 6.15
N LEU A 35 8.35 29.61 4.96
CA LEU A 35 7.52 30.28 3.97
C LEU A 35 6.08 30.39 4.52
N PRO A 36 5.32 31.45 4.17
CA PRO A 36 3.93 31.57 4.57
C PRO A 36 3.11 30.39 4.01
N PRO A 37 2.04 29.96 4.69
CA PRO A 37 1.12 28.97 4.14
C PRO A 37 0.51 29.50 2.84
N GLY A 38 0.26 28.58 1.88
CA GLY A 38 -0.30 28.99 0.60
C GLY A 38 -1.76 29.41 0.72
N LEU A 39 -2.54 28.68 1.53
CA LEU A 39 -3.98 28.87 1.70
C LEU A 39 -4.42 28.46 3.10
N MET A 40 -5.34 29.22 3.68
CA MET A 40 -5.98 28.96 4.98
C MET A 40 -7.47 29.31 4.93
N GLY A 41 -8.24 28.78 5.85
CA GLY A 41 -9.64 29.14 6.02
C GLY A 41 -10.37 28.21 7.01
N VAL A 42 -11.67 28.36 7.06
CA VAL A 42 -12.56 27.60 7.95
C VAL A 42 -13.62 26.89 7.11
N VAL A 43 -13.96 25.67 7.51
CA VAL A 43 -15.08 24.91 6.91
C VAL A 43 -16.19 24.78 7.93
N THR A 44 -17.41 25.18 7.55
CA THR A 44 -18.60 25.13 8.38
C THR A 44 -19.71 24.30 7.76
N GLY A 45 -20.57 23.75 8.59
CA GLY A 45 -21.80 23.09 8.20
C GLY A 45 -23.00 24.05 8.04
N PRO A 46 -24.19 23.53 7.72
CA PRO A 46 -25.40 24.33 7.49
C PRO A 46 -25.84 25.13 8.73
N ASP A 47 -25.47 24.70 9.92
CA ASP A 47 -25.75 25.36 11.19
C ASP A 47 -24.68 26.39 11.61
N GLY A 48 -23.72 26.66 10.72
CA GLY A 48 -22.59 27.54 10.97
C GLY A 48 -21.53 26.98 11.91
N LYS A 49 -21.65 25.72 12.34
CA LYS A 49 -20.63 25.10 13.20
C LYS A 49 -19.45 24.57 12.40
N PRO A 50 -18.24 24.57 13.01
CA PRO A 50 -17.05 23.99 12.39
C PRO A 50 -17.24 22.51 12.05
N LEU A 51 -16.70 22.08 10.91
CA LEU A 51 -16.63 20.68 10.50
C LEU A 51 -15.22 20.17 10.62
N VAL A 52 -15.06 19.07 11.35
CA VAL A 52 -13.75 18.42 11.62
C VAL A 52 -13.45 17.35 10.58
N GLY A 53 -12.19 17.21 10.18
CA GLY A 53 -11.73 16.16 9.28
C GLY A 53 -12.25 16.30 7.85
N VAL A 54 -12.63 17.52 7.45
CA VAL A 54 -13.00 17.81 6.05
C VAL A 54 -11.75 17.80 5.20
N ASN A 55 -11.77 17.08 4.10
CA ASN A 55 -10.73 17.15 3.08
C ASN A 55 -10.86 18.45 2.31
N VAL A 56 -9.82 19.28 2.36
CA VAL A 56 -9.69 20.50 1.54
C VAL A 56 -8.57 20.28 0.55
N ALA A 57 -8.88 20.40 -0.74
CA ALA A 57 -7.95 20.13 -1.82
C ALA A 57 -7.70 21.40 -2.66
N ALA A 58 -6.48 21.53 -3.16
CA ALA A 58 -6.04 22.61 -4.03
C ALA A 58 -5.24 22.06 -5.21
N ARG A 59 -5.60 22.48 -6.43
CA ARG A 59 -4.90 22.15 -7.67
C ARG A 59 -4.63 23.40 -8.48
N GLU A 60 -3.36 23.67 -8.72
CA GLU A 60 -2.95 24.71 -9.67
C GLU A 60 -3.25 24.25 -11.12
N SER A 61 -3.63 25.18 -12.00
CA SER A 61 -4.16 24.87 -13.34
C SER A 61 -3.18 24.11 -14.26
N HIS A 62 -1.88 24.27 -14.03
CA HIS A 62 -0.81 23.65 -14.82
C HIS A 62 -0.06 22.54 -14.08
N GLN A 63 -0.31 22.35 -12.77
CA GLN A 63 0.33 21.28 -11.99
C GLN A 63 -0.28 19.91 -12.28
N LEU A 64 0.58 18.90 -12.21
CA LEU A 64 0.22 17.49 -12.43
C LEU A 64 -0.21 16.78 -11.14
N PHE A 65 -0.37 17.54 -10.05
CA PHE A 65 -0.75 16.99 -8.76
C PHE A 65 -1.77 17.88 -8.02
N ILE A 66 -2.41 17.28 -7.03
CA ILE A 66 -3.37 17.90 -6.11
C ILE A 66 -2.76 17.85 -4.72
N THR A 67 -2.81 18.93 -3.96
CA THR A 67 -2.46 18.94 -2.55
C THR A 67 -3.72 18.97 -1.70
N SER A 68 -3.81 18.10 -0.71
CA SER A 68 -4.95 17.99 0.22
C SER A 68 -4.48 18.11 1.66
N VAL A 69 -5.30 18.78 2.48
CA VAL A 69 -5.17 18.90 3.94
C VAL A 69 -6.52 18.65 4.59
N PHE A 70 -6.55 18.49 5.91
CA PHE A 70 -7.79 18.26 6.65
C PHE A 70 -8.03 19.37 7.67
N THR A 71 -9.32 19.61 7.98
CA THR A 71 -9.71 20.56 9.02
C THR A 71 -9.49 19.99 10.42
N ASP A 72 -9.10 20.86 11.35
CA ASP A 72 -8.95 20.55 12.77
C ASP A 72 -10.30 20.62 13.54
N GLU A 73 -10.24 20.56 14.88
CA GLU A 73 -11.40 20.60 15.78
C GLU A 73 -12.17 21.93 15.74
N LYS A 74 -11.58 23.00 15.19
CA LYS A 74 -12.21 24.30 14.97
C LYS A 74 -12.72 24.49 13.56
N GLY A 75 -12.57 23.47 12.70
CA GLY A 75 -12.84 23.54 11.26
C GLY A 75 -11.79 24.33 10.49
N GLU A 76 -10.65 24.69 11.10
CA GLU A 76 -9.56 25.43 10.50
C GLU A 76 -8.69 24.49 9.66
N TYR A 77 -8.23 24.95 8.50
CA TYR A 77 -7.29 24.24 7.64
C TYR A 77 -6.14 25.11 7.21
N VAL A 78 -4.95 24.52 7.08
CA VAL A 78 -3.72 25.21 6.73
C VAL A 78 -2.95 24.40 5.71
N PHE A 79 -2.79 24.93 4.49
CA PHE A 79 -1.91 24.34 3.49
C PHE A 79 -0.44 24.63 3.79
N PRO A 80 0.51 23.76 3.38
CA PRO A 80 1.91 24.16 3.25
C PRO A 80 2.02 25.32 2.24
N HIS A 81 3.23 25.82 2.05
CA HIS A 81 3.48 26.81 1.00
C HIS A 81 3.01 26.28 -0.38
N LEU A 82 2.28 27.12 -1.11
CA LEU A 82 1.82 26.87 -2.48
C LEU A 82 2.44 27.92 -3.41
N SER A 83 2.85 27.52 -4.60
CA SER A 83 3.42 28.40 -5.61
C SER A 83 2.40 29.43 -6.11
N ALA A 84 2.88 30.51 -6.75
CA ALA A 84 1.99 31.42 -7.46
C ALA A 84 1.24 30.71 -8.58
N GLY A 85 -0.04 31.02 -8.77
CA GLY A 85 -0.86 30.43 -9.81
C GLY A 85 -2.37 30.56 -9.58
N ASP A 86 -3.14 30.05 -10.53
CA ASP A 86 -4.59 29.96 -10.46
C ASP A 86 -5.00 28.57 -9.98
N TYR A 87 -5.64 28.51 -8.82
CA TYR A 87 -6.02 27.27 -8.16
C TYR A 87 -7.51 27.00 -8.26
N LYS A 88 -7.87 25.75 -8.57
CA LYS A 88 -9.17 25.18 -8.23
C LYS A 88 -9.05 24.62 -6.81
N VAL A 89 -10.01 24.97 -5.97
CA VAL A 89 -10.05 24.55 -4.56
C VAL A 89 -11.43 23.99 -4.23
N TRP A 90 -11.49 22.93 -3.41
CA TRP A 90 -12.74 22.35 -2.95
C TRP A 90 -12.61 21.76 -1.56
N ALA A 91 -13.73 21.75 -0.85
CA ALA A 91 -13.86 21.11 0.45
C ALA A 91 -14.93 20.02 0.35
N GLN A 92 -14.63 18.82 0.86
CA GLN A 92 -15.53 17.67 0.81
C GLN A 92 -15.48 16.84 2.08
N ALA A 93 -16.65 16.37 2.50
CA ALA A 93 -16.80 15.47 3.63
C ALA A 93 -17.98 14.52 3.37
N LYS A 94 -17.90 13.30 3.87
CA LYS A 94 -19.01 12.35 3.76
C LYS A 94 -20.29 12.93 4.37
N THR A 95 -21.41 12.72 3.72
CA THR A 95 -22.75 13.27 4.06
C THR A 95 -22.95 14.76 3.79
N TYR A 96 -22.00 15.41 3.13
CA TYR A 96 -22.12 16.82 2.74
C TYR A 96 -21.82 16.99 1.25
N SER A 97 -22.47 18.01 0.63
CA SER A 97 -22.13 18.42 -0.72
C SER A 97 -20.76 19.08 -0.76
N THR A 98 -20.04 18.85 -1.84
CA THR A 98 -18.72 19.48 -2.08
C THR A 98 -18.90 20.96 -2.41
N ASP A 99 -18.22 21.85 -1.67
CA ASP A 99 -18.13 23.28 -2.04
C ASP A 99 -16.85 23.51 -2.83
N ARG A 100 -16.98 24.15 -4.00
CA ARG A 100 -15.91 24.34 -5.00
C ARG A 100 -15.70 25.81 -5.31
N GLY A 101 -14.47 26.18 -5.67
CA GLY A 101 -14.18 27.53 -6.11
C GLY A 101 -12.79 27.67 -6.74
N THR A 102 -12.42 28.91 -6.98
CA THR A 102 -11.12 29.28 -7.51
C THR A 102 -10.47 30.36 -6.65
N ILE A 103 -9.15 30.39 -6.62
CA ILE A 103 -8.35 31.44 -5.98
C ILE A 103 -7.04 31.61 -6.76
N THR A 104 -6.61 32.86 -6.93
CA THR A 104 -5.28 33.18 -7.46
C THR A 104 -4.35 33.44 -6.29
N LEU A 105 -3.22 32.76 -6.23
CA LEU A 105 -2.16 32.94 -5.24
C LEU A 105 -0.96 33.62 -5.88
N ASP A 106 -0.32 34.53 -5.15
CA ASP A 106 0.91 35.21 -5.61
C ASP A 106 2.20 34.51 -5.18
N GLY A 107 2.09 33.45 -4.38
CA GLY A 107 3.23 32.68 -3.86
C GLY A 107 4.01 33.37 -2.73
N THR A 108 3.61 34.57 -2.32
CA THR A 108 4.31 35.35 -1.27
C THR A 108 3.42 35.68 -0.06
N HIS A 109 2.11 35.74 -0.26
CA HIS A 109 1.11 35.98 0.77
C HIS A 109 0.19 34.77 0.92
N THR A 110 -0.36 34.61 2.11
CA THR A 110 -1.34 33.56 2.41
C THR A 110 -2.68 33.91 1.77
N GLY A 111 -3.21 33.04 0.94
CA GLY A 111 -4.59 33.11 0.46
C GLY A 111 -5.58 32.75 1.58
N ALA A 112 -6.78 33.33 1.53
CA ALA A 112 -7.85 33.01 2.47
C ALA A 112 -9.12 32.60 1.73
N ARG A 113 -9.71 31.45 2.14
CA ARG A 113 -11.00 30.99 1.62
C ARG A 113 -11.73 30.15 2.67
N ASP A 114 -12.95 30.54 2.98
CA ASP A 114 -13.85 29.74 3.80
C ASP A 114 -14.80 28.92 2.91
N PHE A 115 -15.25 27.77 3.43
CA PHE A 115 -16.19 26.88 2.78
C PHE A 115 -17.41 26.64 3.69
N SER A 116 -18.59 26.45 3.06
CA SER A 116 -19.82 26.13 3.75
C SER A 116 -20.50 24.94 3.09
N LEU A 117 -20.49 23.79 3.76
CA LEU A 117 -21.00 22.54 3.21
C LEU A 117 -22.46 22.34 3.60
N ALA A 118 -23.31 22.02 2.60
CA ALA A 118 -24.69 21.63 2.84
C ALA A 118 -24.80 20.12 3.06
N LYS A 119 -25.82 19.68 3.84
CA LYS A 119 -26.10 18.24 4.01
C LYS A 119 -26.60 17.63 2.69
N LEU A 120 -26.17 16.39 2.43
CA LEU A 120 -26.71 15.55 1.37
C LEU A 120 -27.69 14.53 1.94
N ASP A 121 -28.86 14.40 1.31
CA ASP A 121 -29.82 13.34 1.62
C ASP A 121 -29.33 11.99 1.09
N ASN A 122 -28.72 11.98 -0.10
CA ASN A 122 -28.12 10.79 -0.69
C ASN A 122 -26.61 11.00 -0.84
N PHE A 123 -25.85 10.31 0.00
CA PHE A 123 -24.38 10.33 0.03
C PHE A 123 -23.75 8.98 -0.31
N GLU A 124 -24.51 8.05 -0.89
CA GLU A 124 -24.02 6.70 -1.21
C GLU A 124 -22.72 6.74 -2.05
N ALA A 125 -22.65 7.64 -3.03
CA ALA A 125 -21.48 7.80 -3.87
C ALA A 125 -20.19 8.18 -3.11
N GLN A 126 -20.32 8.80 -1.92
CA GLN A 126 -19.21 9.25 -1.09
C GLN A 126 -18.63 8.16 -0.18
N LEU A 127 -19.25 6.99 -0.12
CA LEU A 127 -18.80 5.89 0.74
C LEU A 127 -17.62 5.17 0.09
N ASP A 128 -16.56 4.98 0.86
CA ASP A 128 -15.48 4.08 0.48
C ASP A 128 -15.82 2.61 0.76
N GLY A 129 -14.96 1.70 0.31
CA GLY A 129 -15.20 0.27 0.47
C GLY A 129 -15.38 -0.19 1.91
N SER A 130 -14.68 0.43 2.88
CA SER A 130 -14.87 0.11 4.31
C SER A 130 -16.22 0.56 4.83
N ASP A 131 -16.67 1.76 4.46
CA ASP A 131 -17.98 2.26 4.85
C ASP A 131 -19.08 1.31 4.35
N TRP A 132 -18.92 0.83 3.12
CA TRP A 132 -19.84 -0.14 2.54
C TRP A 132 -19.82 -1.47 3.31
N PHE A 133 -18.64 -2.02 3.64
CA PHE A 133 -18.56 -3.26 4.42
C PHE A 133 -19.15 -3.10 5.83
N GLU A 134 -18.88 -2.00 6.51
CA GLU A 134 -19.44 -1.74 7.83
C GLU A 134 -20.97 -1.56 7.79
N SER A 135 -21.50 -1.15 6.64
CA SER A 135 -22.94 -0.96 6.42
C SER A 135 -23.69 -2.27 6.13
N LEU A 136 -23.01 -3.33 5.72
CA LEU A 136 -23.60 -4.65 5.50
C LEU A 136 -24.00 -5.30 6.82
N PRO A 137 -25.24 -5.84 6.95
CA PRO A 137 -25.71 -6.45 8.18
C PRO A 137 -24.99 -7.75 8.52
N GLU A 138 -24.90 -8.04 9.82
CA GLU A 138 -24.27 -9.25 10.39
C GLU A 138 -25.20 -9.96 11.39
N ASP A 139 -26.48 -9.68 11.33
CA ASP A 139 -27.51 -10.15 12.27
C ASP A 139 -27.79 -11.66 12.12
N THR A 140 -27.58 -12.24 10.93
CA THR A 140 -27.74 -13.67 10.68
C THR A 140 -26.41 -14.35 10.38
N THR A 141 -26.32 -15.67 10.56
CA THR A 141 -25.15 -16.47 10.13
C THR A 141 -24.95 -16.37 8.63
N ASN A 142 -26.03 -16.36 7.85
CA ASN A 142 -25.92 -16.25 6.40
C ASN A 142 -25.40 -14.86 5.98
N HIS A 143 -25.83 -13.76 6.62
CA HIS A 143 -25.29 -12.42 6.32
C HIS A 143 -23.78 -12.37 6.59
N ARG A 144 -23.32 -12.86 7.74
CA ARG A 144 -21.87 -12.93 8.03
C ARG A 144 -21.11 -13.80 7.04
N ARG A 145 -21.67 -14.97 6.65
CA ARG A 145 -21.07 -15.87 5.67
C ARG A 145 -20.97 -15.19 4.30
N MET A 146 -22.05 -14.65 3.78
CA MET A 146 -22.07 -14.01 2.46
C MET A 146 -21.20 -12.74 2.43
N LYS A 147 -21.19 -11.96 3.52
CA LYS A 147 -20.29 -10.82 3.66
C LYS A 147 -18.82 -11.25 3.58
N GLN A 148 -18.43 -12.37 4.21
CA GLN A 148 -17.06 -12.88 4.15
C GLN A 148 -16.71 -13.42 2.74
N ILE A 149 -17.63 -14.09 2.08
CA ILE A 149 -17.44 -14.59 0.69
C ILE A 149 -17.30 -13.39 -0.26
N LEU A 150 -18.19 -12.40 -0.18
CA LEU A 150 -18.09 -11.14 -0.94
C LEU A 150 -16.75 -10.45 -0.70
N PHE A 151 -16.33 -10.35 0.59
CA PHE A 151 -15.09 -9.70 0.98
C PHE A 151 -13.88 -10.33 0.29
N VAL A 152 -13.75 -11.66 0.29
CA VAL A 152 -12.55 -12.33 -0.23
C VAL A 152 -12.63 -12.57 -1.74
N ALA A 153 -13.77 -13.06 -2.24
CA ALA A 153 -13.87 -13.46 -3.64
C ALA A 153 -14.07 -12.29 -4.62
N CYS A 154 -14.78 -11.23 -4.19
CA CYS A 154 -15.18 -10.17 -5.12
C CYS A 154 -14.25 -8.94 -5.09
N THR A 155 -13.51 -8.71 -4.00
CA THR A 155 -12.71 -7.49 -3.86
C THR A 155 -11.23 -7.64 -4.22
N GLY A 156 -10.82 -8.81 -4.69
CA GLY A 156 -9.48 -9.04 -5.20
C GLY A 156 -9.18 -8.30 -6.52
N CYS A 157 -10.21 -8.01 -7.32
CA CYS A 157 -10.07 -7.41 -8.65
C CYS A 157 -10.49 -5.94 -8.70
N HIS A 158 -11.45 -5.51 -7.89
CA HIS A 158 -11.92 -4.12 -7.77
C HIS A 158 -12.54 -3.88 -6.39
N GLY A 159 -12.72 -2.60 -6.01
CA GLY A 159 -13.31 -2.25 -4.73
C GLY A 159 -14.78 -2.71 -4.60
N VAL A 160 -15.23 -2.95 -3.37
CA VAL A 160 -16.62 -3.29 -3.08
C VAL A 160 -17.58 -2.13 -3.33
N ASP A 161 -17.08 -0.92 -3.28
CA ASP A 161 -17.79 0.31 -3.63
C ASP A 161 -18.30 0.29 -5.08
N VAL A 162 -17.52 -0.25 -6.01
CA VAL A 162 -17.97 -0.49 -7.39
C VAL A 162 -19.17 -1.44 -7.44
N ILE A 163 -19.22 -2.43 -6.56
CA ILE A 163 -20.36 -3.36 -6.47
C ILE A 163 -21.55 -2.66 -5.83
N LEU A 164 -21.36 -2.15 -4.61
CA LEU A 164 -22.47 -1.71 -3.75
C LEU A 164 -23.04 -0.33 -4.11
N ASN A 165 -22.39 0.45 -4.96
CA ASN A 165 -23.00 1.65 -5.56
C ASN A 165 -24.08 1.31 -6.61
N ASN A 166 -24.08 0.10 -7.15
CA ASN A 166 -25.06 -0.33 -8.13
C ASN A 166 -26.32 -0.93 -7.47
N LYS A 167 -27.46 -0.85 -8.16
CA LYS A 167 -28.76 -1.39 -7.71
C LYS A 167 -29.41 -2.17 -8.84
N PHE A 168 -29.57 -3.48 -8.66
CA PHE A 168 -30.22 -4.36 -9.61
C PHE A 168 -31.19 -5.29 -8.89
N ASP A 169 -32.20 -5.77 -9.58
CA ASP A 169 -33.00 -6.89 -9.10
C ASP A 169 -32.22 -8.21 -9.11
N GLU A 170 -32.82 -9.29 -8.64
CA GLU A 170 -32.15 -10.59 -8.57
C GLU A 170 -31.68 -11.10 -9.96
N GLN A 171 -32.46 -10.80 -11.01
CA GLN A 171 -32.09 -11.20 -12.38
C GLN A 171 -30.85 -10.41 -12.87
N GLY A 172 -30.83 -9.10 -12.62
CA GLY A 172 -29.69 -8.25 -12.96
C GLY A 172 -28.44 -8.65 -12.19
N TRP A 173 -28.54 -8.89 -10.88
CA TRP A 173 -27.42 -9.37 -10.09
C TRP A 173 -26.94 -10.76 -10.53
N THR A 174 -27.85 -11.68 -10.90
CA THR A 174 -27.46 -12.98 -11.45
C THR A 174 -26.60 -12.80 -12.71
N ALA A 175 -27.02 -11.93 -13.62
CA ALA A 175 -26.27 -11.68 -14.86
C ALA A 175 -24.86 -11.11 -14.59
N ILE A 176 -24.74 -10.18 -13.61
CA ILE A 176 -23.46 -9.57 -13.23
C ILE A 176 -22.56 -10.58 -12.52
N VAL A 177 -23.08 -11.31 -11.53
CA VAL A 177 -22.29 -12.33 -10.81
C VAL A 177 -21.84 -13.42 -11.78
N HIS A 178 -22.69 -13.84 -12.70
CA HIS A 178 -22.32 -14.78 -13.77
C HIS A 178 -21.17 -14.25 -14.64
N ALA A 179 -21.23 -12.98 -15.06
CA ALA A 179 -20.15 -12.37 -15.82
C ALA A 179 -18.83 -12.34 -15.03
N MET A 180 -18.88 -12.14 -13.69
CA MET A 180 -17.69 -12.14 -12.82
C MET A 180 -17.06 -13.52 -12.65
N THR A 181 -17.77 -14.63 -12.90
CA THR A 181 -17.16 -15.97 -12.88
C THR A 181 -16.04 -16.11 -13.92
N SER A 182 -16.09 -15.33 -15.01
CA SER A 182 -15.05 -15.29 -16.03
C SER A 182 -13.90 -14.34 -15.71
N ALA A 183 -13.97 -13.61 -14.61
CA ALA A 183 -12.88 -12.77 -14.12
C ALA A 183 -11.74 -13.63 -13.58
N THR A 184 -10.52 -13.20 -13.83
CA THR A 184 -9.31 -13.74 -13.23
C THR A 184 -8.58 -12.62 -12.53
N TYR A 185 -7.77 -12.91 -11.55
CA TYR A 185 -6.88 -11.95 -10.91
C TYR A 185 -6.06 -11.11 -11.92
N THR A 186 -5.84 -11.63 -13.12
CA THR A 186 -5.11 -10.94 -14.18
C THR A 186 -6.01 -10.17 -15.13
N GLY A 187 -7.28 -9.96 -14.79
CA GLY A 187 -8.24 -9.18 -15.55
C GLY A 187 -9.36 -10.00 -16.17
N TRP A 188 -10.36 -9.30 -16.67
CA TRP A 188 -11.49 -9.89 -17.33
C TRP A 188 -11.13 -10.30 -18.77
N THR A 189 -11.32 -11.57 -19.10
CA THR A 189 -10.94 -12.06 -20.43
C THR A 189 -12.08 -12.00 -21.45
N GLY A 190 -13.28 -11.59 -21.02
CA GLY A 190 -14.46 -11.51 -21.90
C GLY A 190 -14.96 -12.85 -22.46
N ILE A 191 -14.39 -13.97 -22.02
CA ILE A 191 -14.82 -15.30 -22.46
C ILE A 191 -15.87 -15.80 -21.46
N ALA A 192 -17.12 -15.80 -21.86
CA ALA A 192 -18.16 -16.57 -21.21
C ALA A 192 -17.85 -18.07 -21.34
N ASP A 193 -18.32 -18.89 -20.40
CA ASP A 193 -18.18 -20.35 -20.41
C ASP A 193 -16.73 -20.87 -20.28
N LYS A 194 -15.95 -20.29 -19.39
CA LYS A 194 -14.67 -20.88 -19.00
C LYS A 194 -14.88 -22.18 -18.23
N THR A 195 -14.01 -23.15 -18.50
CA THR A 195 -13.91 -24.33 -17.64
C THR A 195 -13.35 -23.90 -16.26
N PRO A 196 -13.65 -24.63 -15.18
CA PRO A 196 -13.08 -24.34 -13.86
C PRO A 196 -11.57 -24.15 -13.87
N GLN A 197 -10.84 -24.90 -14.68
CA GLN A 197 -9.36 -24.78 -14.80
C GLN A 197 -8.91 -23.48 -15.47
N GLN A 198 -9.79 -22.78 -16.17
CA GLN A 198 -9.52 -21.49 -16.81
C GLN A 198 -9.92 -20.30 -15.92
N MET A 199 -10.64 -20.55 -14.84
CA MET A 199 -10.99 -19.55 -13.83
C MET A 199 -9.86 -19.44 -12.79
N GLY A 200 -9.60 -18.22 -12.29
CA GLY A 200 -8.87 -18.06 -11.05
C GLY A 200 -9.67 -18.65 -9.87
N TRP A 201 -9.05 -18.77 -8.70
CA TRP A 201 -9.75 -19.27 -7.51
C TRP A 201 -10.94 -18.35 -7.13
N GLU A 202 -10.83 -17.05 -7.37
CA GLU A 202 -11.91 -16.07 -7.16
C GLU A 202 -13.12 -16.42 -8.04
N GLY A 203 -12.90 -16.63 -9.33
CA GLY A 203 -13.95 -16.99 -10.28
C GLY A 203 -14.62 -18.31 -9.93
N GLN A 204 -13.87 -19.30 -9.43
CA GLN A 204 -14.42 -20.59 -9.00
C GLN A 204 -15.30 -20.44 -7.76
N ILE A 205 -14.87 -19.62 -6.77
CA ILE A 205 -15.68 -19.32 -5.58
C ILE A 205 -16.95 -18.56 -5.97
N ILE A 206 -16.85 -17.56 -6.84
CA ILE A 206 -18.00 -16.81 -7.34
C ILE A 206 -18.98 -17.75 -8.08
N ALA A 207 -18.49 -18.65 -8.92
CA ALA A 207 -19.33 -19.62 -9.64
C ALA A 207 -20.04 -20.59 -8.69
N HIS A 208 -19.37 -21.06 -7.65
CA HIS A 208 -19.98 -21.92 -6.63
C HIS A 208 -21.12 -21.24 -5.88
N HIS A 209 -20.96 -19.96 -5.58
CA HIS A 209 -21.92 -19.14 -4.83
C HIS A 209 -22.79 -18.24 -5.70
N GLU A 210 -22.83 -18.42 -7.01
CA GLU A 210 -23.48 -17.51 -7.96
C GLU A 210 -24.92 -17.16 -7.55
N ILE A 211 -25.74 -18.17 -7.26
CA ILE A 211 -27.15 -17.99 -6.89
C ILE A 211 -27.28 -17.30 -5.53
N GLU A 212 -26.48 -17.70 -4.55
CA GLU A 212 -26.53 -17.13 -3.20
C GLU A 212 -26.03 -15.67 -3.18
N LEU A 213 -24.94 -15.37 -3.91
CA LEU A 213 -24.41 -14.02 -4.08
C LEU A 213 -25.42 -13.11 -4.77
N ALA A 214 -26.05 -13.56 -5.85
CA ALA A 214 -27.06 -12.76 -6.56
C ALA A 214 -28.25 -12.43 -5.66
N LYS A 215 -28.76 -13.39 -4.89
CA LYS A 215 -29.83 -13.18 -3.91
C LYS A 215 -29.41 -12.23 -2.79
N TYR A 216 -28.22 -12.44 -2.23
CA TYR A 216 -27.69 -11.57 -1.19
C TYR A 216 -27.51 -10.12 -1.69
N LEU A 217 -26.95 -9.93 -2.87
CA LEU A 217 -26.79 -8.60 -3.46
C LEU A 217 -28.14 -7.96 -3.79
N ALA A 218 -29.13 -8.73 -4.26
CA ALA A 218 -30.48 -8.25 -4.50
C ALA A 218 -31.21 -7.85 -3.20
N GLU A 219 -30.95 -8.53 -2.08
CA GLU A 219 -31.44 -8.15 -0.76
C GLU A 219 -30.77 -6.86 -0.28
N MET A 220 -29.44 -6.74 -0.42
CA MET A 220 -28.67 -5.57 0.03
C MET A 220 -28.87 -4.36 -0.89
N ARG A 221 -28.85 -4.57 -2.19
CA ARG A 221 -28.82 -3.53 -3.24
C ARG A 221 -29.84 -3.76 -4.35
N GLY A 222 -31.01 -4.25 -4.00
CA GLY A 222 -32.13 -4.38 -4.93
C GLY A 222 -33.05 -3.15 -4.95
N PRO A 223 -34.15 -3.20 -5.71
CA PRO A 223 -35.15 -2.13 -5.78
C PRO A 223 -36.03 -2.05 -4.52
N ALA A 224 -36.07 -3.11 -3.70
CA ALA A 224 -36.78 -3.11 -2.43
C ALA A 224 -36.02 -2.34 -1.35
N GLN A 225 -36.67 -2.11 -0.19
CA GLN A 225 -36.01 -1.50 0.94
C GLN A 225 -34.83 -2.35 1.42
N SER A 226 -33.64 -1.80 1.38
CA SER A 226 -32.40 -2.45 1.85
C SER A 226 -32.40 -2.59 3.38
N PRO A 227 -31.92 -3.71 3.94
CA PRO A 227 -31.68 -3.85 5.37
C PRO A 227 -30.41 -3.10 5.82
N MET A 228 -29.62 -2.58 4.90
CA MET A 228 -28.36 -1.88 5.20
C MET A 228 -28.63 -0.57 5.94
N VAL A 229 -27.80 -0.30 6.94
CA VAL A 229 -27.71 1.01 7.60
C VAL A 229 -26.35 1.60 7.24
N LEU A 230 -26.37 2.69 6.47
CA LEU A 230 -25.14 3.34 6.03
C LEU A 230 -24.34 3.91 7.20
N LYS A 231 -23.06 3.56 7.29
CA LYS A 231 -22.15 3.91 8.38
C LYS A 231 -20.90 4.63 7.86
N PRO A 232 -21.04 5.90 7.43
CA PRO A 232 -19.88 6.67 6.98
C PRO A 232 -18.91 6.89 8.14
N ARG A 233 -17.65 6.62 7.94
CA ARG A 233 -16.60 6.90 8.92
C ARG A 233 -16.39 8.41 9.03
N PRO A 234 -16.08 8.90 10.24
CA PRO A 234 -15.71 10.30 10.43
C PRO A 234 -14.40 10.61 9.69
N GLY A 235 -14.21 11.87 9.34
CA GLY A 235 -12.95 12.34 8.77
C GLY A 235 -11.78 12.21 9.74
N PRO A 236 -10.54 12.25 9.25
CA PRO A 236 -9.34 12.05 10.06
C PRO A 236 -9.12 13.16 11.09
N THR A 237 -8.60 12.78 12.24
CA THR A 237 -8.25 13.69 13.36
C THR A 237 -6.85 13.38 13.89
N GLY A 238 -6.36 14.17 14.82
CA GLY A 238 -5.07 13.95 15.46
C GLY A 238 -3.91 13.98 14.48
N GLU A 239 -3.06 12.95 14.48
CA GLU A 239 -1.91 12.83 13.57
C GLU A 239 -2.37 12.78 12.10
N ALA A 240 -3.35 11.97 11.77
CA ALA A 240 -3.89 11.85 10.42
C ALA A 240 -4.57 13.15 9.94
N GLY A 241 -5.25 13.89 10.82
CA GLY A 241 -5.83 15.20 10.52
C GLY A 241 -4.80 16.29 10.22
N ARG A 242 -3.53 16.09 10.60
CA ARG A 242 -2.43 17.01 10.28
C ARG A 242 -1.66 16.62 9.01
N ALA A 243 -2.01 15.51 8.37
CA ALA A 243 -1.34 15.07 7.17
C ALA A 243 -1.53 16.05 6.01
N VAL A 244 -0.52 16.14 5.16
CA VAL A 244 -0.60 16.72 3.82
C VAL A 244 -0.51 15.56 2.83
N ILE A 245 -1.47 15.45 1.95
CA ILE A 245 -1.48 14.41 0.93
C ILE A 245 -1.31 15.06 -0.43
N THR A 246 -0.23 14.69 -1.13
CA THR A 246 0.00 15.10 -2.51
C THR A 246 -0.32 13.94 -3.43
N GLN A 247 -1.34 14.11 -4.26
CA GLN A 247 -1.81 13.12 -5.22
C GLN A 247 -1.28 13.45 -6.60
N TYR A 248 -0.44 12.59 -7.17
CA TYR A 248 0.12 12.71 -8.51
C TYR A 248 -0.76 11.94 -9.49
N ASN A 249 -1.37 12.67 -10.44
CA ASN A 249 -2.14 12.03 -11.50
C ASN A 249 -1.18 11.57 -12.60
N LEU A 250 -1.22 10.27 -12.89
CA LEU A 250 -0.39 9.72 -13.93
C LEU A 250 -0.98 10.08 -15.31
N PRO A 251 -0.12 10.41 -16.30
CA PRO A 251 -0.61 10.62 -17.66
C PRO A 251 -1.26 9.33 -18.15
N GLY A 252 -2.53 9.41 -18.46
CA GLY A 252 -3.27 8.30 -19.04
C GLY A 252 -2.77 7.92 -20.43
N PRO A 253 -3.17 6.77 -20.99
CA PRO A 253 -2.99 6.48 -22.40
C PRO A 253 -3.72 7.54 -23.23
N GLU A 254 -3.15 7.91 -24.37
CA GLU A 254 -3.71 8.93 -25.27
C GLU A 254 -5.07 8.55 -25.89
N GLN A 255 -5.56 7.34 -25.62
CA GLN A 255 -6.82 6.85 -26.16
C GLN A 255 -8.01 7.18 -25.25
N GLU A 256 -9.04 7.73 -25.86
CA GLU A 256 -10.28 8.24 -25.24
C GLU A 256 -11.17 7.18 -24.54
N ASN A 257 -10.82 5.90 -24.57
CA ASN A 257 -11.69 4.81 -24.16
C ASN A 257 -11.29 4.07 -22.88
N VAL A 258 -10.38 4.62 -22.08
CA VAL A 258 -9.96 3.95 -20.85
C VAL A 258 -10.76 4.48 -19.67
N MET A 259 -11.51 3.59 -19.05
CA MET A 259 -12.51 3.88 -18.01
C MET A 259 -11.97 4.48 -16.70
N SER A 260 -10.70 4.77 -16.60
CA SER A 260 -10.04 5.16 -15.34
C SER A 260 -9.65 6.63 -15.22
N TRP A 261 -10.25 7.49 -16.01
CA TRP A 261 -9.95 8.92 -15.99
C TRP A 261 -10.44 9.66 -14.74
N TRP A 262 -11.34 9.07 -13.99
CA TRP A 262 -11.77 9.61 -12.71
C TRP A 262 -10.80 9.17 -11.64
N SER A 263 -10.12 10.11 -11.08
CA SER A 263 -9.17 9.88 -9.98
C SER A 263 -9.86 9.52 -8.66
N GLY A 264 -11.20 9.49 -8.60
CA GLY A 264 -11.95 9.32 -7.35
C GLY A 264 -11.76 10.49 -6.37
N GLY A 265 -11.13 11.57 -6.79
CA GLY A 265 -10.80 12.71 -5.94
C GLY A 265 -11.95 13.69 -5.70
N ASP A 266 -13.08 13.53 -6.37
CA ASP A 266 -14.32 14.25 -6.10
C ASP A 266 -15.40 13.23 -5.72
N TRP A 267 -15.73 13.16 -4.45
CA TRP A 267 -16.56 12.12 -3.87
C TRP A 267 -18.02 12.12 -4.32
N GLU A 268 -18.54 13.25 -4.82
CA GLU A 268 -19.89 13.28 -5.37
C GLU A 268 -20.06 12.45 -6.64
N TYR A 269 -18.97 12.23 -7.38
CA TYR A 269 -18.98 11.40 -8.59
C TYR A 269 -18.72 9.91 -8.33
N GLY A 270 -18.47 9.55 -7.08
CA GLY A 270 -18.22 8.17 -6.66
C GLY A 270 -16.76 7.73 -6.81
N PRO A 271 -16.49 6.45 -6.48
CA PRO A 271 -15.16 5.88 -6.57
C PRO A 271 -14.72 5.71 -8.02
N THR A 272 -13.43 5.49 -8.23
CA THR A 272 -12.94 5.05 -9.54
C THR A 272 -13.53 3.69 -9.87
N THR A 273 -13.76 3.44 -11.15
CA THR A 273 -14.24 2.15 -11.66
C THR A 273 -13.13 1.33 -12.30
N GLY A 274 -11.88 1.69 -12.03
CA GLY A 274 -10.70 0.98 -12.52
C GLY A 274 -10.67 -0.46 -12.01
N MET A 275 -10.14 -1.35 -12.84
CA MET A 275 -9.90 -2.74 -12.47
C MET A 275 -8.41 -2.96 -12.25
N HIS A 276 -8.08 -3.85 -11.30
CA HIS A 276 -6.71 -4.29 -11.10
C HIS A 276 -6.02 -4.64 -12.42
N GLY A 277 -4.84 -4.07 -12.61
CA GLY A 277 -3.98 -4.37 -13.75
C GLY A 277 -4.41 -3.77 -15.09
N THR A 278 -5.34 -2.81 -15.13
CA THR A 278 -5.73 -2.15 -16.39
C THR A 278 -4.97 -0.85 -16.65
N VAL A 279 -4.79 0.00 -15.64
CA VAL A 279 -4.13 1.32 -15.81
C VAL A 279 -3.39 1.82 -14.56
N GLY A 280 -3.54 1.17 -13.41
CA GLY A 280 -3.03 1.68 -12.14
C GLY A 280 -1.55 1.42 -11.89
N VAL A 281 -1.06 1.99 -10.81
CA VAL A 281 0.29 1.76 -10.29
C VAL A 281 0.24 0.67 -9.24
N HIS A 282 0.98 -0.41 -9.50
CA HIS A 282 1.07 -1.52 -8.55
C HIS A 282 2.10 -1.25 -7.46
N ASP A 283 3.25 -0.70 -7.82
CA ASP A 283 4.38 -0.48 -6.91
C ASP A 283 4.83 0.98 -6.97
N VAL A 284 5.18 1.52 -5.80
CA VAL A 284 5.93 2.78 -5.67
C VAL A 284 7.11 2.57 -4.74
N LEU A 285 8.25 3.18 -5.04
CA LEU A 285 9.43 3.19 -4.20
C LEU A 285 10.00 4.60 -4.11
N ALA A 286 10.12 5.13 -2.89
CA ALA A 286 10.88 6.34 -2.64
C ALA A 286 12.38 6.04 -2.78
N ALA A 287 13.05 6.73 -3.70
CA ALA A 287 14.47 6.55 -3.91
C ALA A 287 15.31 7.54 -3.08
N PRO A 288 16.53 7.15 -2.69
CA PRO A 288 17.42 8.01 -1.88
C PRO A 288 17.79 9.35 -2.54
N ASP A 289 17.67 9.46 -3.87
CA ASP A 289 17.90 10.70 -4.62
C ASP A 289 16.72 11.68 -4.57
N GLY A 290 15.65 11.32 -3.84
CA GLY A 290 14.45 12.12 -3.67
C GLY A 290 13.40 11.95 -4.76
N THR A 291 13.65 11.09 -5.78
CA THR A 291 12.64 10.72 -6.77
C THR A 291 11.76 9.57 -6.26
N ALA A 292 10.54 9.47 -6.76
CA ALA A 292 9.73 8.28 -6.58
C ALA A 292 9.75 7.43 -7.86
N TRP A 293 9.86 6.13 -7.71
CA TRP A 293 9.86 5.19 -8.83
C TRP A 293 8.56 4.41 -8.84
N LEU A 294 7.98 4.26 -10.02
CA LEU A 294 6.65 3.73 -10.23
C LEU A 294 6.71 2.55 -11.18
N TYR A 295 5.98 1.49 -10.83
CA TYR A 295 5.72 0.39 -11.74
C TYR A 295 4.21 0.29 -12.03
N GLN A 296 3.86 0.37 -13.30
CA GLN A 296 2.51 0.10 -13.79
C GLN A 296 2.36 -1.40 -14.06
N SER A 297 1.39 -2.05 -13.43
CA SER A 297 1.20 -3.50 -13.51
C SER A 297 0.79 -3.98 -14.90
N ARG A 298 0.21 -3.09 -15.72
CA ARG A 298 -0.06 -3.36 -17.13
C ARG A 298 0.09 -2.12 -17.98
N THR A 299 0.76 -2.32 -19.08
CA THR A 299 0.67 -1.43 -20.23
C THR A 299 -0.56 -1.84 -21.03
N THR A 300 -1.54 -0.98 -21.13
CA THR A 300 -2.47 -1.07 -22.26
C THR A 300 -1.64 -0.99 -23.54
N PHE A 301 -1.95 -1.78 -24.50
CA PHE A 301 -1.22 -2.18 -25.72
C PHE A 301 -0.26 -1.20 -26.39
N GLU A 302 -0.21 0.07 -26.02
CA GLU A 302 0.56 1.09 -26.73
C GLU A 302 1.49 1.97 -25.86
N THR A 303 1.38 1.99 -24.53
CA THR A 303 2.12 2.99 -23.76
C THR A 303 3.53 2.62 -23.36
N ASN A 304 3.94 1.35 -23.45
CA ASN A 304 5.31 0.89 -23.10
C ASN A 304 5.84 1.43 -21.74
N ARG A 305 4.95 1.81 -20.83
CA ARG A 305 5.27 2.42 -19.54
C ARG A 305 5.31 1.32 -18.49
N THR A 306 6.44 0.66 -18.37
CA THR A 306 6.63 -0.35 -17.32
C THR A 306 7.31 0.22 -16.08
N LEU A 307 8.16 1.21 -16.25
CA LEU A 307 8.93 1.84 -15.19
C LEU A 307 9.00 3.34 -15.43
N ALA A 308 8.73 4.13 -14.40
CA ALA A 308 8.88 5.58 -14.47
C ALA A 308 9.52 6.13 -13.21
N SER A 309 10.27 7.22 -13.31
CA SER A 309 10.63 8.06 -12.18
C SER A 309 9.74 9.30 -12.15
N LEU A 310 9.30 9.68 -10.97
CA LEU A 310 8.49 10.85 -10.67
C LEU A 310 9.33 11.86 -9.89
N ASN A 311 9.38 13.10 -10.34
CA ASN A 311 9.89 14.22 -9.55
C ASN A 311 8.77 14.70 -8.61
N PRO A 312 8.91 14.58 -7.27
CA PRO A 312 7.85 14.95 -6.34
C PRO A 312 7.53 16.46 -6.29
N ASP A 313 8.46 17.31 -6.69
CA ASP A 313 8.29 18.77 -6.63
C ASP A 313 7.53 19.32 -7.83
N THR A 314 7.68 18.68 -8.99
CA THR A 314 7.06 19.14 -10.25
C THR A 314 5.92 18.24 -10.74
N GLY A 315 5.86 16.98 -10.27
CA GLY A 315 4.97 15.96 -10.79
C GLY A 315 5.38 15.40 -12.15
N GLU A 316 6.53 15.83 -12.69
CA GLU A 316 7.03 15.36 -13.98
C GLU A 316 7.52 13.92 -13.90
N MET A 317 7.24 13.14 -14.94
CA MET A 317 7.64 11.75 -15.04
C MET A 317 8.56 11.47 -16.21
N THR A 318 9.57 10.64 -15.96
CA THR A 318 10.45 10.08 -16.99
C THR A 318 10.21 8.58 -17.10
N ASN A 319 9.88 8.11 -18.31
CA ASN A 319 9.62 6.70 -18.58
C ASN A 319 10.89 5.97 -19.02
N TYR A 320 11.04 4.74 -18.52
CA TYR A 320 12.17 3.85 -18.86
C TYR A 320 11.64 2.55 -19.44
N ARG A 321 12.31 2.07 -20.49
CA ARG A 321 12.04 0.76 -21.06
C ARG A 321 13.03 -0.24 -20.50
N LEU A 322 12.55 -1.17 -19.70
CA LEU A 322 13.29 -2.40 -19.39
C LEU A 322 12.75 -3.50 -20.31
N ASN A 323 13.57 -4.00 -21.22
CA ASN A 323 13.20 -5.15 -22.04
C ASN A 323 13.07 -6.39 -21.14
N THR A 324 11.90 -6.56 -20.56
CA THR A 324 11.55 -7.74 -19.78
C THR A 324 10.56 -8.55 -20.59
N PRO A 325 10.81 -9.84 -20.84
CA PRO A 325 9.92 -10.65 -21.69
C PRO A 325 8.46 -10.68 -21.24
N ASN A 326 8.20 -10.48 -19.95
CA ASN A 326 6.86 -10.51 -19.38
C ASN A 326 6.36 -9.14 -18.88
N GLY A 327 7.13 -8.06 -19.09
CA GLY A 327 6.73 -6.70 -18.73
C GLY A 327 6.54 -6.42 -17.23
N ARG A 328 6.75 -7.39 -16.36
CA ARG A 328 6.55 -7.24 -14.91
C ARG A 328 7.83 -6.78 -14.23
N ILE A 329 7.69 -5.77 -13.38
CA ILE A 329 8.73 -5.24 -12.51
C ILE A 329 8.13 -5.12 -11.11
N MET A 330 8.86 -5.56 -10.10
CA MET A 330 8.51 -5.36 -8.70
C MET A 330 9.69 -4.70 -7.99
N PHE A 331 9.44 -3.68 -7.19
CA PHE A 331 10.46 -3.09 -6.34
C PHE A 331 10.71 -3.96 -5.11
N PHE A 332 11.85 -3.77 -4.48
CA PHE A 332 12.12 -4.41 -3.20
C PHE A 332 11.16 -3.90 -2.14
N GLU A 333 10.82 -4.77 -1.19
CA GLU A 333 9.86 -4.47 -0.13
C GLU A 333 10.34 -3.34 0.78
N GLN A 334 11.59 -3.45 1.19
CA GLN A 334 12.29 -2.45 1.98
C GLN A 334 13.80 -2.65 1.79
N VAL A 335 14.52 -1.56 1.63
CA VAL A 335 15.97 -1.60 1.64
C VAL A 335 16.42 -1.07 2.99
N GLY A 336 17.09 -1.89 3.78
CA GLY A 336 17.61 -1.49 5.08
C GLY A 336 18.67 -0.39 4.98
N PRO A 337 18.78 0.49 5.99
CA PRO A 337 19.79 1.56 6.00
C PRO A 337 21.23 1.05 6.01
N GLY A 338 21.44 -0.20 6.42
CA GLY A 338 22.75 -0.87 6.39
C GLY A 338 23.09 -1.47 5.03
N MET A 339 22.17 -1.54 4.08
CA MET A 339 22.46 -2.09 2.77
C MET A 339 23.58 -1.29 2.08
N ALA A 340 24.69 -1.95 1.80
CA ALA A 340 25.86 -1.32 1.21
C ALA A 340 25.48 -0.57 -0.08
N ASN A 341 25.77 0.73 -0.13
CA ASN A 341 25.40 1.60 -1.24
C ASN A 341 23.89 1.85 -1.44
N TYR A 342 23.08 1.75 -0.38
CA TYR A 342 21.66 2.10 -0.42
C TYR A 342 21.40 3.46 -1.10
N ALA A 343 22.17 4.48 -0.76
CA ALA A 343 22.04 5.82 -1.34
C ALA A 343 22.40 5.89 -2.84
N LYS A 344 23.03 4.87 -3.39
CA LYS A 344 23.49 4.84 -4.78
C LYS A 344 22.63 3.99 -5.69
N TYR A 345 22.04 2.93 -5.16
CA TYR A 345 21.35 1.92 -5.97
C TYR A 345 19.90 1.73 -5.56
N MET A 346 19.06 1.58 -6.56
CA MET A 346 17.71 1.07 -6.41
C MET A 346 17.67 -0.38 -6.94
N TRP A 347 16.91 -1.23 -6.27
CA TRP A 347 16.77 -2.62 -6.61
C TRP A 347 15.34 -2.96 -7.01
N MET A 348 15.22 -3.78 -8.03
CA MET A 348 13.96 -4.31 -8.51
C MET A 348 14.15 -5.73 -9.01
N HIS A 349 13.09 -6.49 -9.12
CA HIS A 349 13.15 -7.76 -9.83
C HIS A 349 12.12 -7.84 -10.95
N THR A 350 12.50 -8.57 -11.96
CA THR A 350 11.64 -8.93 -13.09
C THR A 350 11.34 -10.42 -13.02
N GLY A 351 10.47 -10.92 -13.87
CA GLY A 351 10.23 -12.37 -13.95
C GLY A 351 11.51 -13.21 -14.15
N GLN A 352 12.57 -12.63 -14.73
CA GLN A 352 13.77 -13.36 -15.13
C GLN A 352 15.06 -12.87 -14.46
N ASP A 353 15.09 -11.67 -13.92
CA ASP A 353 16.30 -11.05 -13.40
C ASP A 353 16.03 -10.35 -12.05
N ILE A 354 17.06 -10.26 -11.23
CA ILE A 354 17.23 -9.16 -10.28
C ILE A 354 17.91 -8.02 -11.03
N VAL A 355 17.44 -6.81 -10.85
CA VAL A 355 17.96 -5.63 -11.55
C VAL A 355 18.39 -4.58 -10.53
N ARG A 356 19.61 -4.11 -10.67
CA ARG A 356 20.15 -3.00 -9.90
C ARG A 356 20.26 -1.78 -10.80
N GLN A 357 19.66 -0.68 -10.42
CA GLN A 357 19.81 0.60 -11.09
C GLN A 357 20.80 1.48 -10.32
N ASP A 358 21.78 2.03 -11.01
CA ASP A 358 22.63 3.11 -10.52
C ASP A 358 21.86 4.43 -10.66
N LEU A 359 21.56 5.09 -9.52
CA LEU A 359 20.73 6.31 -9.48
C LEU A 359 21.47 7.53 -10.04
N GLU A 360 22.79 7.56 -9.99
CA GLU A 360 23.60 8.65 -10.54
C GLU A 360 23.66 8.60 -12.07
N ASN A 361 24.00 7.42 -12.61
CA ASN A 361 24.21 7.23 -14.04
C ASN A 361 22.95 6.77 -14.79
N ARG A 362 21.87 6.42 -14.08
CA ARG A 362 20.63 5.85 -14.64
C ARG A 362 20.85 4.57 -15.45
N THR A 363 21.90 3.82 -15.12
CA THR A 363 22.23 2.55 -15.79
C THR A 363 21.70 1.36 -15.03
N PHE A 364 21.42 0.26 -15.73
CA PHE A 364 20.86 -0.96 -15.18
C PHE A 364 21.84 -2.13 -15.28
N THR A 365 22.06 -2.83 -14.19
CA THR A 365 22.78 -4.10 -14.15
C THR A 365 21.79 -5.23 -13.91
N ARG A 366 21.82 -6.27 -14.74
CA ARG A 366 20.96 -7.44 -14.64
C ARG A 366 21.70 -8.63 -14.08
N PHE A 367 21.06 -9.36 -13.18
CA PHE A 367 21.53 -10.61 -12.59
C PHE A 367 20.51 -11.70 -12.91
N PRO A 368 20.76 -12.55 -13.92
CA PRO A 368 19.82 -13.59 -14.34
C PRO A 368 19.48 -14.56 -13.21
N LYS A 369 18.18 -14.87 -13.08
CA LYS A 369 17.69 -15.85 -12.12
C LYS A 369 17.76 -17.27 -12.68
N PRO A 370 18.02 -18.30 -11.84
CA PRO A 370 17.84 -19.69 -12.22
C PRO A 370 16.41 -19.98 -12.68
N ALA A 371 16.27 -20.70 -13.81
CA ALA A 371 14.95 -21.02 -14.38
C ALA A 371 14.05 -21.80 -13.42
N VAL A 372 14.63 -22.57 -12.50
CA VAL A 372 13.92 -23.33 -11.46
C VAL A 372 13.13 -22.43 -10.50
N MET A 373 13.45 -21.15 -10.43
CA MET A 373 12.74 -20.19 -9.58
C MET A 373 11.41 -19.69 -10.14
N GLY A 374 11.02 -20.14 -11.33
CA GLY A 374 9.81 -19.66 -11.98
C GLY A 374 9.91 -18.20 -12.46
N ASN A 375 8.84 -17.73 -13.12
CA ASN A 375 8.80 -16.43 -13.79
C ASN A 375 7.94 -15.38 -13.04
N MET A 376 7.42 -15.71 -11.85
CA MET A 376 6.56 -14.78 -11.10
C MET A 376 7.38 -14.04 -10.06
N PRO A 377 7.71 -12.76 -10.27
CA PRO A 377 8.24 -11.93 -9.22
C PRO A 377 7.08 -11.54 -8.30
N ASN A 378 7.11 -11.93 -7.03
CA ASN A 378 6.11 -11.49 -6.06
C ASN A 378 6.72 -10.54 -5.03
N SER A 379 7.97 -10.77 -4.61
CA SER A 379 8.58 -10.00 -3.53
C SER A 379 10.10 -10.19 -3.49
N SER A 380 10.81 -9.17 -3.06
CA SER A 380 12.24 -9.22 -2.74
C SER A 380 12.58 -8.18 -1.68
N ASP A 381 13.62 -8.46 -0.89
CA ASP A 381 14.13 -7.54 0.11
C ASP A 381 15.66 -7.62 0.17
N GLY A 382 16.30 -6.56 0.65
CA GLY A 382 17.75 -6.49 0.86
C GLY A 382 18.12 -6.66 2.32
N ASP A 383 19.20 -7.42 2.59
CA ASP A 383 19.79 -7.51 3.92
C ASP A 383 20.88 -6.43 4.14
N ASP A 384 21.41 -6.34 5.35
CA ASP A 384 22.41 -5.32 5.72
C ASP A 384 23.77 -5.51 5.01
N GLN A 385 24.02 -6.68 4.44
CA GLN A 385 25.22 -6.96 3.64
C GLN A 385 25.04 -6.62 2.16
N GLY A 386 23.85 -6.16 1.76
CA GLY A 386 23.53 -5.87 0.36
C GLY A 386 23.21 -7.12 -0.45
N ARG A 387 22.89 -8.23 0.22
CA ARG A 387 22.44 -9.46 -0.41
C ARG A 387 20.92 -9.44 -0.54
N VAL A 388 20.37 -10.27 -1.38
CA VAL A 388 18.97 -10.24 -1.78
C VAL A 388 18.25 -11.51 -1.35
N TRP A 389 17.15 -11.34 -0.63
CA TRP A 389 16.15 -12.36 -0.42
C TRP A 389 15.00 -12.17 -1.40
N THR A 390 14.59 -13.22 -2.09
CA THR A 390 13.50 -13.17 -3.07
C THR A 390 12.69 -14.44 -3.06
N ASN A 391 11.48 -14.40 -3.61
CA ASN A 391 10.64 -15.58 -3.72
C ASN A 391 11.15 -16.53 -4.81
N GLY A 392 11.15 -17.82 -4.47
CA GLY A 392 11.24 -18.92 -5.42
C GLY A 392 9.86 -19.50 -5.74
N SER A 393 9.83 -20.54 -6.59
CA SER A 393 8.60 -21.33 -6.80
C SER A 393 8.19 -22.07 -5.51
N PHE A 394 9.18 -22.43 -4.69
CA PHE A 394 9.03 -23.21 -3.46
C PHE A 394 9.94 -22.61 -2.39
N GLY A 395 9.41 -21.70 -1.58
CA GLY A 395 10.16 -21.02 -0.52
C GLY A 395 10.91 -19.78 -0.96
N ALA A 396 11.73 -19.23 -0.06
CA ALA A 396 12.59 -18.11 -0.34
C ALA A 396 13.91 -18.54 -0.99
N VAL A 397 14.54 -17.60 -1.64
CA VAL A 397 15.83 -17.75 -2.32
C VAL A 397 16.74 -16.61 -1.90
N PHE A 398 18.00 -16.92 -1.76
CA PHE A 398 19.04 -15.99 -1.39
C PHE A 398 20.00 -15.78 -2.56
N PHE A 399 20.35 -14.53 -2.80
CA PHE A 399 21.27 -14.12 -3.86
C PHE A 399 22.32 -13.15 -3.32
N ASP A 400 23.60 -13.46 -3.53
CA ASP A 400 24.72 -12.58 -3.24
C ASP A 400 25.24 -11.94 -4.55
N PRO A 401 24.91 -10.67 -4.82
CA PRO A 401 25.36 -9.98 -6.05
C PRO A 401 26.85 -9.67 -6.04
N TYR A 402 27.55 -9.87 -4.93
CA TYR A 402 28.98 -9.64 -4.78
C TYR A 402 29.81 -10.93 -4.78
N ALA A 403 29.15 -12.09 -4.90
CA ALA A 403 29.85 -13.36 -5.03
C ALA A 403 30.82 -13.36 -6.22
N PRO A 404 31.99 -14.00 -6.10
CA PRO A 404 32.90 -14.11 -7.20
C PRO A 404 32.26 -14.76 -8.44
N MET A 405 32.42 -14.13 -9.60
CA MET A 405 31.93 -14.68 -10.85
C MET A 405 32.82 -15.86 -11.24
N ASP A 406 32.32 -17.08 -11.04
CA ASP A 406 33.00 -18.30 -11.52
C ASP A 406 32.39 -18.70 -12.88
N PRO A 407 33.18 -18.72 -13.98
CA PRO A 407 32.67 -19.09 -15.30
C PRO A 407 32.16 -20.55 -15.38
N ASN A 408 32.50 -21.39 -14.41
CA ASN A 408 32.02 -22.77 -14.33
C ASN A 408 30.72 -22.94 -13.56
N VAL A 409 30.23 -21.86 -12.91
CA VAL A 409 28.98 -21.84 -12.18
C VAL A 409 27.94 -21.08 -12.99
N GLN A 410 26.87 -21.74 -13.37
CA GLN A 410 25.83 -21.16 -14.23
C GLN A 410 25.14 -19.94 -13.60
N TYR A 411 24.93 -19.96 -12.29
CA TYR A 411 24.29 -18.90 -11.52
C TYR A 411 25.10 -18.61 -10.25
N PRO A 412 26.23 -17.90 -10.35
CA PRO A 412 27.06 -17.59 -9.19
C PRO A 412 26.30 -16.71 -8.20
N GLY A 413 26.48 -16.99 -6.91
CA GLY A 413 25.83 -16.25 -5.82
C GLY A 413 24.41 -16.67 -5.47
N TRP A 414 23.78 -17.54 -6.24
CA TRP A 414 22.41 -18.02 -5.94
C TRP A 414 22.40 -19.21 -5.00
N HIS A 415 21.56 -19.12 -3.94
CA HIS A 415 21.34 -20.16 -2.95
C HIS A 415 19.84 -20.46 -2.85
N LEU A 416 19.47 -21.71 -3.05
CA LEU A 416 18.08 -22.17 -3.01
C LEU A 416 17.79 -22.81 -1.64
N PHE A 417 16.71 -22.38 -0.99
CA PHE A 417 16.22 -22.96 0.24
C PHE A 417 14.95 -23.76 -0.02
N GLN A 418 14.86 -24.93 0.56
CA GLN A 418 13.72 -25.80 0.38
C GLN A 418 12.58 -25.35 1.30
N GLN A 419 11.40 -25.26 0.75
CA GLN A 419 10.17 -25.06 1.49
C GLN A 419 9.79 -26.34 2.25
N PHE A 420 9.21 -26.20 3.43
CA PHE A 420 8.95 -27.32 4.34
C PHE A 420 7.52 -27.80 4.37
N THR A 421 6.54 -27.01 3.94
CA THR A 421 5.15 -27.48 3.93
C THR A 421 4.98 -28.56 2.87
N PRO A 422 4.49 -29.76 3.23
CA PRO A 422 4.16 -30.77 2.25
C PRO A 422 3.03 -30.23 1.38
N GLY A 423 3.36 -29.71 0.22
CA GLY A 423 2.36 -29.32 -0.69
C GLY A 423 2.46 -27.98 -1.35
N ASP A 424 3.61 -27.38 -1.39
CA ASP A 424 3.89 -26.25 -2.26
C ASP A 424 3.08 -24.98 -2.00
N GLY A 425 3.08 -24.48 -0.77
CA GLY A 425 2.58 -23.15 -0.47
C GLY A 425 3.31 -22.11 -1.33
N THR A 426 2.58 -21.35 -2.12
CA THR A 426 3.19 -20.33 -2.97
C THR A 426 3.76 -19.22 -2.11
N THR A 427 5.08 -19.04 -2.16
CA THR A 427 5.77 -17.93 -1.52
C THR A 427 5.26 -16.62 -2.11
N TYR A 428 4.78 -15.72 -1.26
CA TYR A 428 4.21 -14.45 -1.70
C TYR A 428 5.07 -13.25 -1.30
N GLY A 429 5.20 -12.95 -0.01
CA GLY A 429 6.07 -11.92 0.53
C GLY A 429 7.40 -12.49 0.98
N VAL A 430 8.47 -11.71 0.90
CA VAL A 430 9.81 -12.07 1.40
C VAL A 430 10.44 -10.85 2.04
N THR A 431 11.08 -11.03 3.19
CA THR A 431 11.87 -9.99 3.86
C THR A 431 13.10 -10.59 4.54
N SER A 432 14.08 -9.77 4.86
CA SER A 432 15.17 -10.13 5.78
C SER A 432 15.00 -9.40 7.12
N ASP A 433 15.35 -10.05 8.22
CA ASP A 433 15.32 -9.41 9.54
C ASP A 433 16.63 -8.64 9.87
N ALA A 434 16.69 -8.03 11.04
CA ALA A 434 17.85 -7.26 11.51
C ALA A 434 19.12 -8.14 11.76
N GLU A 435 19.01 -9.45 11.65
CA GLU A 435 20.13 -10.40 11.75
C GLU A 435 20.48 -11.05 10.41
N ASP A 436 19.93 -10.52 9.30
CA ASP A 436 20.08 -10.99 7.92
C ASP A 436 19.38 -12.33 7.62
N ASN A 437 18.52 -12.84 8.52
CA ASN A 437 17.78 -14.07 8.28
C ASN A 437 16.60 -13.82 7.33
N GLY A 438 16.25 -14.81 6.53
CA GLY A 438 15.14 -14.73 5.58
C GLY A 438 13.79 -15.13 6.19
N TRP A 439 12.75 -14.39 5.84
CA TRP A 439 11.36 -14.67 6.19
C TRP A 439 10.50 -14.61 4.95
N TRP A 440 9.48 -15.46 4.87
CA TRP A 440 8.53 -15.45 3.75
C TRP A 440 7.13 -15.82 4.19
N SER A 441 6.13 -15.32 3.47
CA SER A 441 4.73 -15.68 3.66
C SER A 441 4.29 -16.69 2.62
N GLU A 442 3.38 -17.58 3.00
CA GLU A 442 2.75 -18.59 2.17
C GLU A 442 1.24 -18.38 2.17
N SER A 443 0.78 -17.59 1.19
CA SER A 443 -0.57 -17.02 1.20
C SER A 443 -1.70 -18.03 1.25
N TYR A 444 -1.50 -19.23 0.68
CA TYR A 444 -2.60 -20.19 0.54
C TYR A 444 -2.52 -21.36 1.53
N THR A 445 -1.48 -21.40 2.34
CA THR A 445 -1.30 -22.40 3.39
C THR A 445 -1.33 -21.78 4.80
N ASP A 446 -1.48 -20.45 4.86
CA ASP A 446 -1.49 -19.67 6.10
C ASP A 446 -0.24 -19.89 6.96
N HIS A 447 0.92 -20.02 6.31
CA HIS A 447 2.21 -20.17 6.99
C HIS A 447 3.13 -18.99 6.77
N VAL A 448 4.08 -18.86 7.68
CA VAL A 448 5.26 -18.01 7.55
C VAL A 448 6.50 -18.87 7.72
N GLY A 449 7.38 -18.80 6.75
CA GLY A 449 8.67 -19.51 6.80
C GLY A 449 9.79 -18.60 7.30
N TYR A 450 10.80 -19.21 7.88
CA TYR A 450 12.02 -18.59 8.40
C TYR A 450 13.24 -19.41 8.04
N HIS A 451 14.33 -18.76 7.68
CA HIS A 451 15.63 -19.40 7.47
C HIS A 451 16.74 -18.60 8.14
N ASN A 452 17.48 -19.26 9.04
CA ASN A 452 18.65 -18.68 9.67
C ASN A 452 19.87 -18.84 8.75
N ILE A 453 20.38 -17.72 8.23
CA ILE A 453 21.47 -17.72 7.27
C ILE A 453 22.81 -18.20 7.85
N LYS A 454 23.00 -18.10 9.17
CA LYS A 454 24.24 -18.50 9.86
C LYS A 454 24.26 -19.99 10.22
N THR A 455 23.11 -20.53 10.68
CA THR A 455 23.00 -21.92 11.14
C THR A 455 22.46 -22.87 10.08
N GLY A 456 21.76 -22.34 9.07
CA GLY A 456 21.02 -23.13 8.09
C GLY A 456 19.71 -23.72 8.64
N GLU A 457 19.29 -23.34 9.85
CA GLU A 457 18.00 -23.78 10.42
C GLU A 457 16.85 -23.15 9.66
N THR A 458 15.83 -23.94 9.29
CA THR A 458 14.60 -23.46 8.69
C THR A 458 13.40 -23.89 9.54
N LYS A 459 12.41 -23.01 9.65
CA LYS A 459 11.17 -23.21 10.41
C LYS A 459 9.97 -22.72 9.62
N GLU A 460 8.81 -23.24 9.97
CA GLU A 460 7.50 -22.76 9.52
C GLU A 460 6.58 -22.53 10.71
N PHE A 461 5.76 -21.52 10.59
CA PHE A 461 4.79 -21.10 11.61
C PHE A 461 3.41 -21.02 10.98
N LEU A 462 2.47 -21.81 11.46
CA LEU A 462 1.07 -21.67 11.11
C LEU A 462 0.51 -20.41 11.77
N ILE A 463 -0.11 -19.55 10.96
CA ILE A 463 -0.76 -18.33 11.43
C ILE A 463 -2.25 -18.59 11.59
N ARG A 464 -2.79 -18.27 12.76
CA ARG A 464 -4.22 -18.30 13.08
C ARG A 464 -4.51 -17.20 14.07
N ASP A 465 -5.23 -16.17 13.62
CA ASP A 465 -5.70 -15.11 14.51
C ASP A 465 -6.82 -15.64 15.46
N PRO A 466 -7.11 -14.95 16.54
CA PRO A 466 -8.16 -15.38 17.48
C PRO A 466 -9.55 -15.49 16.87
N GLY A 467 -9.82 -14.84 15.73
CA GLY A 467 -11.09 -14.87 15.01
C GLY A 467 -11.23 -16.02 14.02
N PHE A 468 -10.14 -16.75 13.74
CA PHE A 468 -10.10 -17.80 12.71
C PHE A 468 -11.20 -18.86 12.86
N GLU A 469 -11.35 -19.47 14.03
CA GLU A 469 -12.35 -20.52 14.26
C GLU A 469 -13.78 -20.00 14.08
N ALA A 470 -14.04 -18.75 14.48
CA ALA A 470 -15.34 -18.12 14.30
C ALA A 470 -15.63 -17.84 12.81
N ARG A 471 -14.63 -17.42 12.03
CA ARG A 471 -14.75 -17.26 10.58
C ARG A 471 -14.99 -18.60 9.89
N LYS A 472 -14.18 -19.60 10.20
CA LYS A 472 -14.29 -20.96 9.64
C LYS A 472 -15.67 -21.59 9.91
N ALA A 473 -16.22 -21.35 11.10
CA ALA A 473 -17.55 -21.85 11.50
C ALA A 473 -18.70 -21.22 10.68
N LEU A 474 -18.47 -20.18 9.89
CA LEU A 474 -19.45 -19.64 8.96
C LEU A 474 -19.63 -20.51 7.71
N ALA A 475 -18.58 -21.25 7.32
CA ALA A 475 -18.62 -22.12 6.16
C ALA A 475 -19.60 -23.30 6.39
N THR A 476 -20.40 -23.60 5.39
CA THR A 476 -21.24 -24.81 5.39
C THR A 476 -20.39 -26.04 5.08
N ARG A 477 -20.94 -27.22 5.32
CA ARG A 477 -20.26 -28.47 4.92
C ARG A 477 -20.04 -28.56 3.41
N GLU A 478 -20.95 -28.02 2.63
CA GLU A 478 -20.85 -27.97 1.16
C GLU A 478 -19.72 -27.03 0.74
N ASP A 479 -19.62 -25.85 1.36
CA ASP A 479 -18.51 -24.91 1.14
C ASP A 479 -17.16 -25.55 1.40
N LEU A 480 -16.99 -26.20 2.56
CA LEU A 480 -15.73 -26.84 2.93
C LEU A 480 -15.34 -27.93 1.91
N THR A 481 -16.30 -28.75 1.49
CA THR A 481 -16.06 -29.79 0.47
C THR A 481 -15.64 -29.18 -0.87
N PHE A 482 -16.26 -28.06 -1.27
CA PHE A 482 -15.91 -27.36 -2.49
C PHE A 482 -14.51 -26.73 -2.40
N TYR A 483 -14.20 -26.02 -1.31
CA TYR A 483 -12.90 -25.36 -1.15
C TYR A 483 -11.74 -26.36 -1.09
N ASP A 484 -11.93 -27.51 -0.45
CA ASP A 484 -10.97 -28.60 -0.50
C ASP A 484 -10.73 -29.09 -1.94
N SER A 485 -11.77 -29.12 -2.77
CA SER A 485 -11.66 -29.58 -4.16
C SER A 485 -10.89 -28.59 -5.05
N ILE A 486 -11.11 -27.29 -4.90
CA ILE A 486 -10.41 -26.29 -5.71
C ILE A 486 -8.95 -26.07 -5.26
N GLY A 487 -8.64 -26.34 -4.01
CA GLY A 487 -7.27 -26.30 -3.49
C GLY A 487 -6.33 -27.23 -4.27
N ALA A 488 -6.82 -28.34 -4.77
CA ALA A 488 -6.04 -29.31 -5.56
C ALA A 488 -5.73 -28.87 -7.00
N GLU A 489 -6.49 -27.91 -7.57
CA GLU A 489 -6.44 -27.57 -8.99
C GLU A 489 -5.93 -26.16 -9.30
N THR A 490 -5.75 -25.32 -8.31
CA THR A 490 -5.34 -23.90 -8.47
C THR A 490 -3.96 -23.62 -7.88
N TRP A 491 -3.56 -22.36 -7.89
CA TRP A 491 -2.37 -21.88 -7.17
C TRP A 491 -2.43 -22.13 -5.66
N ALA A 492 -3.63 -22.35 -5.16
CA ALA A 492 -3.94 -22.76 -3.81
C ALA A 492 -3.78 -24.28 -3.60
N ARG A 493 -3.00 -24.95 -4.43
CA ARG A 493 -2.67 -26.36 -4.20
C ARG A 493 -2.20 -26.50 -2.76
N ASN A 494 -2.93 -27.35 -2.03
CA ASN A 494 -2.69 -27.62 -0.61
C ASN A 494 -3.04 -26.48 0.37
N SER A 495 -3.99 -25.60 0.00
CA SER A 495 -4.69 -24.82 0.99
C SER A 495 -5.28 -25.78 2.03
N ALA A 496 -4.68 -25.87 3.20
CA ALA A 496 -5.19 -26.69 4.30
C ALA A 496 -6.49 -26.13 4.89
N GLU A 497 -6.89 -24.92 4.44
CA GLU A 497 -8.00 -24.17 5.01
C GLU A 497 -8.88 -23.52 3.93
N PRO A 498 -10.17 -23.34 4.20
CA PRO A 498 -11.12 -22.79 3.22
C PRO A 498 -10.82 -21.32 2.92
N LEU A 499 -10.44 -21.03 1.69
CA LEU A 499 -9.92 -19.72 1.23
C LEU A 499 -10.70 -18.50 1.72
N PRO A 500 -12.02 -18.36 1.61
CA PRO A 500 -12.68 -17.13 2.08
C PRO A 500 -12.58 -16.92 3.59
N PHE A 501 -12.26 -17.95 4.36
CA PHE A 501 -12.24 -17.92 5.82
C PHE A 501 -10.83 -18.05 6.41
N SER A 502 -9.80 -18.18 5.56
CA SER A 502 -8.37 -18.29 5.93
C SER A 502 -7.76 -16.95 6.33
N GLU A 503 -6.47 -16.94 6.61
CA GLU A 503 -5.69 -15.71 6.90
C GLU A 503 -5.20 -15.04 5.63
N MET A 504 -4.68 -15.81 4.67
CA MET A 504 -4.04 -15.37 3.43
C MET A 504 -2.93 -14.34 3.66
N PRO A 505 -1.83 -14.71 4.32
CA PRO A 505 -0.72 -13.78 4.58
C PRO A 505 -0.14 -13.24 3.26
N ARG A 506 0.12 -11.94 3.22
CA ARG A 506 0.63 -11.22 2.04
C ARG A 506 2.06 -10.73 2.26
N ARG A 507 2.40 -9.50 1.83
CA ARG A 507 3.76 -8.97 1.81
C ARG A 507 4.20 -8.52 3.19
N LEU A 508 4.95 -9.37 3.86
CA LEU A 508 5.51 -9.12 5.18
C LEU A 508 6.71 -8.16 5.10
N CYS A 509 7.01 -7.54 6.23
CA CYS A 509 8.18 -6.71 6.41
C CYS A 509 8.81 -6.98 7.79
N ALA A 510 10.12 -7.03 7.86
CA ALA A 510 10.85 -7.04 9.13
C ALA A 510 11.10 -5.62 9.61
N ASP A 511 11.08 -5.44 10.91
CA ASP A 511 11.63 -4.25 11.56
C ASP A 511 13.16 -4.30 11.50
N LYS A 512 13.75 -3.52 10.59
CA LYS A 512 15.20 -3.49 10.39
C LYS A 512 15.97 -2.87 11.57
N TYR A 513 15.25 -2.25 12.50
CA TYR A 513 15.80 -1.58 13.69
C TYR A 513 15.47 -2.32 14.99
N GLY A 514 14.71 -3.42 14.91
CA GLY A 514 14.17 -4.15 16.05
C GLY A 514 14.18 -5.66 15.86
N ASP A 515 13.34 -6.33 16.60
CA ASP A 515 13.30 -7.79 16.72
C ASP A 515 11.95 -8.40 16.30
N THR A 516 11.23 -7.75 15.38
CA THR A 516 9.90 -8.20 14.93
C THR A 516 9.78 -8.30 13.42
N VAL A 517 8.95 -9.25 12.98
CA VAL A 517 8.47 -9.38 11.61
C VAL A 517 6.95 -9.18 11.62
N TRP A 518 6.44 -8.44 10.65
CA TRP A 518 5.04 -8.08 10.53
C TRP A 518 4.44 -8.62 9.26
N VAL A 519 3.35 -9.35 9.39
CA VAL A 519 2.69 -10.07 8.29
C VAL A 519 1.25 -9.58 8.16
N PRO A 520 0.85 -9.03 7.00
CA PRO A 520 -0.53 -8.64 6.78
C PRO A 520 -1.37 -9.87 6.41
N ASN A 521 -2.44 -10.11 7.16
CA ASN A 521 -3.39 -11.21 6.96
C ASN A 521 -4.57 -10.70 6.13
N TRP A 522 -4.47 -10.85 4.84
CA TRP A 522 -5.32 -10.21 3.85
C TRP A 522 -6.81 -10.56 4.01
N ALA A 523 -7.14 -11.85 4.18
CA ALA A 523 -8.52 -12.30 4.32
C ALA A 523 -9.08 -12.14 5.74
N ALA A 524 -8.21 -11.92 6.73
CA ALA A 524 -8.58 -11.82 8.14
C ALA A 524 -8.67 -10.37 8.67
N SER A 525 -8.22 -9.37 7.92
CA SER A 525 -8.16 -7.97 8.39
C SER A 525 -7.31 -7.76 9.64
N SER A 526 -6.18 -8.42 9.73
CA SER A 526 -5.28 -8.34 10.89
C SER A 526 -3.82 -8.27 10.47
N LEU A 527 -2.94 -7.89 11.39
CA LEU A 527 -1.51 -8.06 11.27
C LEU A 527 -1.02 -9.11 12.27
N THR A 528 -0.09 -9.96 11.82
CA THR A 528 0.66 -10.87 12.70
C THR A 528 2.02 -10.26 13.01
N GLU A 529 2.35 -10.15 14.31
CA GLU A 529 3.67 -9.80 14.84
C GLU A 529 4.38 -11.07 15.26
N ILE A 530 5.61 -11.30 14.77
CA ILE A 530 6.46 -12.43 15.16
C ILE A 530 7.78 -11.87 15.69
N ASN A 531 8.16 -12.27 16.92
CA ASN A 531 9.47 -11.91 17.46
C ASN A 531 10.54 -12.86 16.90
N ILE A 532 11.62 -12.31 16.32
CA ILE A 532 12.64 -13.08 15.58
C ILE A 532 13.50 -14.02 16.46
N HIS A 533 13.57 -13.78 17.78
CA HIS A 533 14.35 -14.60 18.70
C HIS A 533 13.53 -15.68 19.40
N THR A 534 12.33 -15.28 19.87
CA THR A 534 11.48 -16.16 20.67
C THR A 534 10.43 -16.88 19.86
N PHE A 535 10.21 -16.44 18.61
CA PHE A 535 9.15 -16.89 17.70
C PHE A 535 7.73 -16.74 18.30
N LYS A 536 7.59 -15.84 19.27
CA LYS A 536 6.28 -15.53 19.85
C LYS A 536 5.44 -14.76 18.86
N ILE A 537 4.23 -15.26 18.62
CA ILE A 537 3.24 -14.66 17.71
C ILE A 537 2.21 -13.85 18.52
N ARG A 538 1.86 -12.68 17.99
CA ARG A 538 0.75 -11.85 18.44
C ARG A 538 -0.04 -11.38 17.23
N TYR A 539 -1.31 -11.05 17.44
CA TYR A 539 -2.21 -10.57 16.39
C TYR A 539 -2.76 -9.19 16.74
N HIS A 540 -2.91 -8.36 15.72
CA HIS A 540 -3.41 -6.99 15.81
C HIS A 540 -4.53 -6.84 14.78
N GLU A 541 -5.78 -6.89 15.23
CA GLU A 541 -6.95 -6.69 14.39
C GLU A 541 -7.02 -5.22 13.93
N LEU A 542 -7.35 -4.98 12.66
CA LEU A 542 -7.57 -3.64 12.15
C LEU A 542 -8.94 -3.13 12.63
N PRO A 543 -9.09 -1.81 12.88
CA PRO A 543 -10.33 -1.25 13.41
C PRO A 543 -11.56 -1.43 12.52
N TYR A 544 -11.35 -1.60 11.22
CA TYR A 544 -12.39 -1.83 10.22
C TYR A 544 -11.99 -3.00 9.33
N LYS A 545 -13.01 -3.63 8.69
CA LYS A 545 -12.75 -4.72 7.77
C LYS A 545 -12.00 -4.22 6.53
N GLN A 546 -10.80 -4.71 6.33
CA GLN A 546 -9.84 -4.28 5.32
C GLN A 546 -9.09 -5.47 4.72
N HIS A 547 -8.49 -5.26 3.58
CA HIS A 547 -7.46 -6.12 3.04
C HIS A 547 -6.07 -5.50 3.23
N PRO A 548 -5.38 -5.73 4.36
CA PRO A 548 -4.00 -5.30 4.50
C PRO A 548 -3.15 -6.07 3.50
N TYR A 549 -2.37 -5.36 2.67
CA TYR A 549 -1.67 -6.01 1.57
C TYR A 549 -0.16 -6.05 1.78
N LYS A 550 0.44 -4.93 2.14
CA LYS A 550 1.86 -4.82 2.46
C LYS A 550 2.06 -4.15 3.80
N THR A 551 3.08 -4.59 4.55
CA THR A 551 3.56 -3.86 5.72
C THR A 551 4.90 -3.18 5.43
N THR A 552 5.19 -2.10 6.15
CA THR A 552 6.52 -1.48 6.26
C THR A 552 6.70 -0.93 7.67
N VAL A 553 7.95 -0.78 8.11
CA VAL A 553 8.26 -0.35 9.49
C VAL A 553 9.22 0.83 9.44
N ASP A 554 8.96 1.87 10.24
CA ASP A 554 9.82 3.05 10.36
C ASP A 554 10.92 2.87 11.44
N ALA A 555 11.85 3.82 11.51
CA ALA A 555 12.93 3.81 12.51
C ALA A 555 12.44 4.00 13.96
N HIS A 556 11.17 4.34 14.18
CA HIS A 556 10.50 4.43 15.47
C HIS A 556 9.71 3.16 15.81
N HIS A 557 9.89 2.08 15.04
CA HIS A 557 9.18 0.81 15.15
C HIS A 557 7.67 0.90 14.91
N ASN A 558 7.15 1.98 14.30
CA ASN A 558 5.76 2.02 13.89
C ASN A 558 5.58 1.18 12.63
N VAL A 559 4.46 0.48 12.57
CA VAL A 559 4.13 -0.42 11.45
C VAL A 559 3.04 0.21 10.61
N TYR A 560 3.27 0.31 9.33
CA TYR A 560 2.29 0.80 8.37
C TYR A 560 1.79 -0.35 7.51
N THR A 561 0.51 -0.31 7.17
CA THR A 561 -0.07 -1.21 6.16
C THR A 561 -1.05 -0.46 5.30
N ASP A 562 -0.93 -0.65 4.00
CA ASP A 562 -1.91 -0.18 3.03
C ASP A 562 -3.12 -1.11 2.98
N THR A 563 -4.20 -0.65 2.35
CA THR A 563 -5.43 -1.41 2.28
C THR A 563 -6.04 -1.38 0.88
N GLN A 564 -6.59 -2.53 0.45
CA GLN A 564 -7.24 -2.63 -0.86
C GLN A 564 -8.73 -2.28 -0.85
N VAL A 565 -9.36 -2.25 0.31
CA VAL A 565 -10.81 -2.03 0.42
C VAL A 565 -11.14 -0.61 0.84
N GLY A 566 -10.36 -0.02 1.72
CA GLY A 566 -10.68 1.28 2.28
C GLY A 566 -9.57 2.29 2.06
N ASP A 567 -9.50 2.87 0.97
CA ASP A 567 -8.70 4.02 0.52
C ASP A 567 -7.83 4.70 1.58
N GLY A 568 -6.78 4.01 2.08
CA GLY A 568 -5.90 4.57 3.09
C GLY A 568 -4.81 3.66 3.62
N VAL A 569 -4.09 4.18 4.60
CA VAL A 569 -2.99 3.51 5.28
C VAL A 569 -3.24 3.49 6.78
N TYR A 570 -3.10 2.33 7.39
CA TYR A 570 -3.09 2.19 8.85
C TYR A 570 -1.68 2.24 9.38
N LYS A 571 -1.48 2.96 10.48
CA LYS A 571 -0.26 2.98 11.29
C LYS A 571 -0.56 2.37 12.65
N TRP A 572 0.17 1.32 13.01
CA TRP A 572 0.21 0.80 14.38
C TRP A 572 1.37 1.45 15.13
N SER A 573 1.07 2.21 16.17
CA SER A 573 2.11 2.78 17.03
C SER A 573 2.56 1.76 18.06
N MET A 574 3.83 1.32 17.98
CA MET A 574 4.40 0.41 18.98
C MET A 574 4.52 1.03 20.37
N ALA A 575 4.72 2.35 20.44
CA ALA A 575 4.82 3.06 21.71
C ALA A 575 3.47 3.18 22.43
N ASN A 576 2.41 3.54 21.70
CA ASN A 576 1.10 3.84 22.27
C ASN A 576 0.10 2.66 22.19
N LYS A 577 0.41 1.65 21.38
CA LYS A 577 -0.48 0.50 21.08
C LYS A 577 -1.83 0.96 20.53
N THR A 578 -1.79 1.91 19.60
CA THR A 578 -2.98 2.50 18.97
C THR A 578 -2.85 2.50 17.47
N TRP A 579 -4.00 2.45 16.80
CA TRP A 579 -4.11 2.63 15.36
C TRP A 579 -4.34 4.10 15.00
N THR A 580 -3.68 4.54 13.93
CA THR A 580 -3.99 5.79 13.22
C THR A 580 -4.35 5.43 11.78
N TYR A 581 -5.39 6.02 11.22
CA TYR A 581 -5.81 5.81 9.84
C TYR A 581 -5.62 7.08 9.02
N PHE A 582 -4.77 7.03 8.02
CA PHE A 582 -4.55 8.08 7.04
C PHE A 582 -5.46 7.85 5.84
N GLN A 583 -6.56 8.58 5.77
CA GLN A 583 -7.52 8.52 4.68
C GLN A 583 -6.93 9.21 3.43
N LEU A 584 -6.96 8.53 2.29
CA LEU A 584 -6.61 9.14 1.01
C LEU A 584 -7.77 9.98 0.47
N PRO A 585 -7.48 11.05 -0.31
CA PRO A 585 -8.51 11.84 -0.95
C PRO A 585 -9.17 11.14 -2.14
N THR A 586 -8.60 10.02 -2.61
CA THR A 586 -9.09 9.22 -3.74
C THR A 586 -9.90 8.04 -3.25
N HIS A 587 -11.13 7.89 -3.77
CA HIS A 587 -11.94 6.69 -3.56
C HIS A 587 -11.75 5.67 -4.68
N GLY A 588 -11.66 4.38 -4.32
CA GLY A 588 -11.37 3.29 -5.25
C GLY A 588 -9.87 3.15 -5.56
N CYS A 589 -9.00 3.54 -4.64
CA CYS A 589 -7.53 3.44 -4.79
C CYS A 589 -7.05 2.00 -4.93
N SER A 590 -7.51 1.09 -4.06
CA SER A 590 -7.03 -0.30 -3.98
C SER A 590 -5.50 -0.39 -3.98
N SER A 591 -4.88 0.12 -2.93
CA SER A 591 -3.42 0.15 -2.80
C SER A 591 -2.80 -1.25 -2.73
N ARG A 592 -1.58 -1.39 -3.28
CA ARG A 592 -0.88 -2.68 -3.30
C ARG A 592 0.51 -2.66 -2.68
N HIS A 593 1.45 -1.97 -3.26
CA HIS A 593 2.85 -2.06 -2.86
C HIS A 593 3.38 -0.68 -2.47
N MET A 594 2.95 -0.21 -1.30
CA MET A 594 3.39 1.06 -0.75
C MET A 594 4.87 1.03 -0.33
N SER A 595 5.47 2.19 -0.15
CA SER A 595 6.80 2.34 0.44
C SER A 595 6.84 3.45 1.49
N TYR A 596 7.82 3.35 2.38
CA TYR A 596 8.15 4.37 3.37
C TYR A 596 9.53 4.96 3.04
N ASP A 597 9.58 6.28 2.89
CA ASP A 597 10.83 7.02 2.76
C ASP A 597 11.44 7.21 4.14
N THR A 598 12.50 6.48 4.45
CA THR A 598 13.17 6.51 5.75
C THR A 598 13.98 7.80 5.98
N VAL A 599 14.24 8.59 4.94
CA VAL A 599 14.99 9.84 5.01
C VAL A 599 14.08 11.03 5.29
N LYS A 600 12.94 11.08 4.58
CA LYS A 600 11.95 12.16 4.68
C LYS A 600 10.80 11.84 5.62
N GLU A 601 10.71 10.59 6.10
CA GLU A 601 9.62 10.09 6.93
C GLU A 601 8.24 10.26 6.25
N GLU A 602 8.17 9.89 4.97
CA GLU A 602 6.98 10.03 4.13
C GLU A 602 6.47 8.66 3.69
N ILE A 603 5.16 8.54 3.53
CA ILE A 603 4.52 7.33 3.02
C ILE A 603 4.15 7.55 1.56
N TRP A 604 4.48 6.59 0.70
CA TRP A 604 4.11 6.58 -0.70
C TRP A 604 3.15 5.44 -0.98
N VAL A 605 2.00 5.77 -1.56
CA VAL A 605 0.89 4.84 -1.77
C VAL A 605 0.53 4.77 -3.25
N PRO A 606 0.69 3.60 -3.89
CA PRO A 606 0.27 3.43 -5.28
C PRO A 606 -1.22 3.10 -5.33
N CYS A 607 -1.98 3.75 -6.20
CA CYS A 607 -3.37 3.44 -6.44
C CYS A 607 -3.50 2.57 -7.70
N ASP A 608 -3.71 1.27 -7.53
CA ASP A 608 -3.74 0.30 -8.62
C ASP A 608 -5.00 0.45 -9.51
N GLN A 609 -6.05 1.06 -8.99
CA GLN A 609 -7.32 1.24 -9.70
C GLN A 609 -7.65 2.71 -10.03
N ALA A 610 -6.89 3.66 -9.51
CA ALA A 610 -7.16 5.08 -9.66
C ALA A 610 -6.16 5.83 -10.55
N ASN A 611 -5.15 5.19 -11.11
CA ASN A 611 -4.10 5.80 -11.91
C ASN A 611 -3.42 7.00 -11.22
N THR A 612 -3.24 6.91 -9.90
CA THR A 612 -2.60 7.93 -9.08
C THR A 612 -1.54 7.32 -8.17
N VAL A 613 -0.67 8.18 -7.68
CA VAL A 613 0.25 7.87 -6.58
C VAL A 613 0.10 8.98 -5.55
N ASP A 614 -0.08 8.59 -4.30
CA ASP A 614 -0.25 9.52 -3.19
C ASP A 614 0.98 9.55 -2.31
N ARG A 615 1.44 10.75 -1.92
CA ARG A 615 2.47 10.98 -0.92
C ARG A 615 1.82 11.55 0.33
N ILE A 616 2.00 10.90 1.47
CA ILE A 616 1.50 11.33 2.77
C ILE A 616 2.68 11.86 3.60
N GLN A 617 2.59 13.13 3.99
CA GLN A 617 3.54 13.81 4.86
C GLN A 617 2.84 14.19 6.15
N THR A 618 3.34 13.72 7.29
CA THR A 618 2.78 14.09 8.59
C THR A 618 3.43 15.38 9.10
N ARG A 619 2.61 16.27 9.66
CA ARG A 619 3.09 17.52 10.29
C ARG A 619 2.95 17.41 11.80
N SER A 620 3.95 17.92 12.52
CA SER A 620 3.82 18.14 13.96
C SER A 620 2.89 19.34 14.26
N ILE A 621 2.45 19.44 15.50
CA ILE A 621 1.72 20.63 15.96
C ILE A 621 2.58 21.90 15.84
N GLU A 622 3.89 21.77 16.05
CA GLU A 622 4.85 22.86 15.94
C GLU A 622 4.99 23.37 14.51
N ASP A 623 4.97 22.44 13.52
CA ASP A 623 5.01 22.82 12.10
C ASP A 623 3.79 23.66 11.72
N ILE A 624 2.58 23.27 12.16
CA ILE A 624 1.35 24.00 11.90
C ILE A 624 1.40 25.38 12.54
N ARG A 625 1.77 25.49 13.82
CA ARG A 625 1.92 26.77 14.53
C ARG A 625 2.94 27.69 13.86
N SER A 626 4.02 27.10 13.33
CA SER A 626 5.05 27.86 12.62
C SER A 626 4.53 28.43 11.30
N LEU A 627 3.71 27.67 10.56
CA LEU A 627 3.03 28.14 9.35
C LEU A 627 2.03 29.26 9.67
N GLU A 628 1.18 29.09 10.69
CA GLU A 628 0.21 30.09 11.14
C GLU A 628 0.89 31.40 11.54
N ALA A 629 2.00 31.32 12.29
CA ALA A 629 2.79 32.48 12.67
C ALA A 629 3.45 33.20 11.48
N ALA A 630 3.75 32.48 10.40
CA ALA A 630 4.28 33.05 9.17
C ALA A 630 3.20 33.75 8.33
N ALA A 631 1.94 33.35 8.46
CA ALA A 631 0.80 33.99 7.76
C ALA A 631 0.51 35.41 8.26
N VAL A 632 0.86 35.72 9.52
CA VAL A 632 0.56 37.01 10.17
C VAL A 632 1.61 38.07 9.85
N LYS A 633 2.72 37.69 9.25
CA LYS A 633 3.83 38.60 8.87
C LYS A 633 3.65 39.12 7.44
#